data_ffac538aff1b18e2f80a1c06fadb2b70
#
_entry.id   ffac538aff1b18e2f80a1c06fadb2b70
#
_cell.length_a   1.000
_cell.length_b   1.000
_cell.length_c   1.000
_cell.angle_alpha   90.00
_cell.angle_beta   90.00
_cell.angle_gamma   90.00
#
_symmetry.space_group_name_H-M   'P 1'
#
loop_
_entity.id
_entity.type
_entity.pdbx_description
1 polymer ?
#
loop_
_entity_poly.entity_id
_entity_poly.type
_entity_poly.pdbx_seq_one_letter_code
_entity_poly.pdbx_strand_id
1 'polypeptide(L)'
;MDMEEDAMTRRRAFITVMVVVLTAGCATPEITPSATVTTLMPGSERFFRINWEVSPDRGDTRRLSGYVENTYGEGVDRVQLLGQALDTSGAVVGQRLQWVIGAIPGFGRAYYEIPGLPAAEHYRVTVWAYDRIQSHNGGFVIR
;
A
#
# COMPACT_ATOMS: atom_id res chain seq x y z
N MET A 1 15.90 83.82 10.96
CA MET A 1 14.54 83.82 11.53
C MET A 1 13.85 82.63 10.93
N ASP A 2 14.07 81.62 11.60
CA ASP A 2 13.18 80.95 12.48
C ASP A 2 12.24 80.00 11.85
N MET A 3 12.38 78.91 12.38
CA MET A 3 11.46 77.87 12.73
C MET A 3 11.53 76.72 11.77
N GLU A 4 12.28 75.74 12.18
CA GLU A 4 11.86 74.65 13.06
C GLU A 4 10.41 74.30 12.89
N GLU A 5 10.17 73.33 12.07
CA GLU A 5 9.02 72.50 12.22
C GLU A 5 9.38 71.04 12.10
N ASP A 6 9.32 70.55 13.19
CA ASP A 6 9.35 69.19 13.65
C ASP A 6 8.43 68.31 12.83
N ALA A 7 8.96 67.72 11.79
CA ALA A 7 8.25 66.71 11.04
C ALA A 7 8.32 65.39 11.79
N MET A 8 7.37 65.21 12.64
CA MET A 8 7.06 63.98 13.35
C MET A 8 6.82 62.84 12.36
N THR A 9 7.91 62.21 12.00
CA THR A 9 7.90 61.03 11.14
C THR A 9 7.22 59.90 11.88
N ARG A 10 5.91 59.80 11.70
CA ARG A 10 5.13 58.63 12.11
C ARG A 10 5.64 57.44 11.33
N ARG A 11 6.55 56.71 11.93
CA ARG A 11 6.91 55.37 11.52
C ARG A 11 5.67 54.47 11.70
N ARG A 12 4.89 54.34 10.63
CA ARG A 12 3.90 53.31 10.52
C ARG A 12 4.65 52.00 10.37
N ALA A 13 4.85 51.33 11.50
CA ALA A 13 5.28 49.97 11.53
C ALA A 13 4.18 49.12 10.87
N PHE A 14 4.38 48.76 9.64
CA PHE A 14 3.57 47.71 9.02
C PHE A 14 4.00 46.39 9.64
N ILE A 15 3.24 45.94 10.63
CA ILE A 15 3.35 44.61 11.14
C ILE A 15 2.72 43.72 10.06
N THR A 16 3.57 43.16 9.21
CA THR A 16 3.18 42.09 8.29
C THR A 16 2.98 40.82 9.13
N VAL A 17 1.75 40.56 9.50
CA VAL A 17 1.39 39.30 10.10
C VAL A 17 1.47 38.25 9.02
N MET A 18 2.58 37.51 9.01
CA MET A 18 2.78 36.34 8.17
C MET A 18 1.95 35.20 8.77
N VAL A 19 0.73 35.02 8.27
CA VAL A 19 -0.11 33.87 8.59
C VAL A 19 0.52 32.65 7.94
N VAL A 20 1.29 31.90 8.69
CA VAL A 20 1.76 30.57 8.29
C VAL A 20 0.57 29.63 8.41
N VAL A 21 -0.08 29.39 7.28
CA VAL A 21 -1.09 28.33 7.18
C VAL A 21 -0.35 27.00 7.22
N LEU A 22 -0.28 26.38 8.38
CA LEU A 22 0.12 24.99 8.54
C LEU A 22 -0.99 24.13 7.94
N THR A 23 -0.86 23.80 6.67
CA THR A 23 -1.63 22.71 6.08
C THR A 23 -1.11 21.42 6.69
N ALA A 24 -1.76 20.97 7.76
CA ALA A 24 -1.61 19.60 8.22
C ALA A 24 -2.18 18.68 7.13
N GLY A 25 -1.33 18.33 6.17
CA GLY A 25 -1.61 17.26 5.24
C GLY A 25 -1.81 16.00 6.08
N CYS A 26 -3.03 15.46 6.09
CA CYS A 26 -3.26 14.10 6.54
C CYS A 26 -2.51 13.17 5.59
N ALA A 27 -1.22 12.98 5.84
CA ALA A 27 -0.48 11.89 5.25
C ALA A 27 -1.12 10.62 5.79
N THR A 28 -1.94 9.96 4.98
CA THR A 28 -2.29 8.55 5.25
C THR A 28 -0.97 7.84 5.45
N PRO A 29 -0.77 7.13 6.57
CA PRO A 29 0.47 6.41 6.78
C PRO A 29 0.60 5.40 5.64
N GLU A 30 1.48 5.69 4.72
CA GLU A 30 1.92 4.73 3.73
C GLU A 30 2.61 3.63 4.53
N ILE A 31 1.95 2.48 4.65
CA ILE A 31 2.52 1.33 5.34
C ILE A 31 3.67 0.85 4.46
N THR A 32 4.83 1.45 4.68
CA THR A 32 6.07 0.98 4.06
C THR A 32 6.51 -0.24 4.87
N PRO A 33 6.45 -1.44 4.31
CA PRO A 33 6.95 -2.61 5.00
C PRO A 33 8.42 -2.37 5.34
N SER A 34 8.79 -2.56 6.61
CA SER A 34 10.20 -2.44 6.99
C SER A 34 11.02 -3.50 6.26
N ALA A 35 12.26 -3.20 5.92
CA ALA A 35 13.16 -4.13 5.25
C ALA A 35 13.32 -5.47 6.01
N THR A 36 13.08 -5.48 7.32
CA THR A 36 13.08 -6.67 8.18
C THR A 36 11.84 -7.56 8.00
N VAL A 37 10.74 -7.01 7.52
CA VAL A 37 9.49 -7.75 7.26
C VAL A 37 9.40 -8.17 5.79
N THR A 38 10.35 -7.76 4.97
CA THR A 38 10.45 -8.14 3.55
C THR A 38 10.91 -9.59 3.37
N THR A 39 11.28 -10.26 4.43
CA THR A 39 11.44 -11.70 4.39
C THR A 39 10.03 -12.32 4.49
N LEU A 40 9.26 -12.08 3.46
CA LEU A 40 8.12 -12.89 3.09
C LEU A 40 8.48 -14.34 3.35
N MET A 41 7.55 -15.13 3.81
CA MET A 41 7.74 -16.56 3.99
C MET A 41 8.56 -17.09 2.80
N PRO A 42 9.86 -17.43 2.97
CA PRO A 42 10.69 -17.86 1.87
C PRO A 42 10.04 -19.07 1.20
N GLY A 43 9.85 -19.00 -0.11
CA GLY A 43 9.24 -20.08 -0.86
C GLY A 43 7.72 -19.94 -1.04
N SER A 44 7.10 -18.81 -0.63
CA SER A 44 5.67 -18.56 -0.92
C SER A 44 5.37 -18.61 -2.42
N GLU A 45 6.31 -18.23 -3.26
CA GLU A 45 6.21 -18.28 -4.71
C GLU A 45 6.02 -19.71 -5.27
N ARG A 46 6.35 -20.74 -4.49
CA ARG A 46 6.13 -22.15 -4.87
C ARG A 46 4.68 -22.60 -4.68
N PHE A 47 3.97 -21.91 -3.80
CA PHE A 47 2.60 -22.28 -3.42
C PHE A 47 1.54 -21.43 -4.08
N PHE A 48 1.94 -20.31 -4.69
CA PHE A 48 1.00 -19.37 -5.30
C PHE A 48 1.40 -19.03 -6.72
N ARG A 49 0.39 -18.98 -7.58
CA ARG A 49 0.50 -18.39 -8.90
C ARG A 49 -0.37 -17.14 -8.93
N ILE A 50 0.19 -16.01 -9.35
CA ILE A 50 -0.50 -14.73 -9.36
C ILE A 50 -0.49 -14.20 -10.79
N ASN A 51 -1.65 -13.75 -11.25
CA ASN A 51 -1.77 -12.96 -12.47
C ASN A 51 -2.47 -11.64 -12.17
N TRP A 52 -2.23 -10.64 -12.99
CA TRP A 52 -2.89 -9.35 -12.86
C TRP A 52 -3.00 -8.62 -14.19
N GLU A 53 -3.97 -7.74 -14.24
CA GLU A 53 -4.16 -6.73 -15.26
C GLU A 53 -4.10 -5.35 -14.62
N VAL A 54 -3.63 -4.37 -15.41
CA VAL A 54 -3.53 -2.97 -14.97
C VAL A 54 -4.66 -2.19 -15.61
N SER A 55 -5.43 -1.48 -14.80
CA SER A 55 -6.51 -0.61 -15.26
C SER A 55 -6.41 0.79 -14.64
N PRO A 56 -6.96 1.82 -15.27
CA PRO A 56 -7.13 3.12 -14.64
C PRO A 56 -7.95 3.01 -13.36
N ASP A 57 -7.59 3.81 -12.35
CA ASP A 57 -8.36 3.97 -11.12
C ASP A 57 -8.70 5.45 -10.94
N ARG A 58 -8.96 5.90 -9.73
CA ARG A 58 -9.33 7.29 -9.46
C ARG A 58 -8.14 8.23 -9.69
N GLY A 59 -8.40 9.35 -10.38
CA GLY A 59 -7.36 10.31 -10.72
C GLY A 59 -6.26 9.68 -11.57
N ASP A 60 -5.01 9.88 -11.17
CA ASP A 60 -3.82 9.41 -11.92
C ASP A 60 -3.28 8.07 -11.40
N THR A 61 -4.11 7.35 -10.63
CA THR A 61 -3.71 6.06 -10.08
C THR A 61 -4.11 4.89 -10.97
N ARG A 62 -3.56 3.71 -10.63
CA ARG A 62 -3.82 2.44 -11.30
C ARG A 62 -4.34 1.42 -10.30
N ARG A 63 -5.13 0.50 -10.81
CA ARG A 63 -5.63 -0.66 -10.10
C ARG A 63 -5.05 -1.90 -10.72
N LEU A 64 -4.55 -2.81 -9.89
CA LEU A 64 -4.20 -4.15 -10.29
C LEU A 64 -5.34 -5.08 -9.89
N SER A 65 -5.83 -5.88 -10.81
CA SER A 65 -6.88 -6.87 -10.55
C SER A 65 -6.55 -8.20 -11.20
N GLY A 66 -6.90 -9.29 -10.54
CA GLY A 66 -6.61 -10.61 -11.06
C GLY A 66 -6.89 -11.73 -10.09
N TYR A 67 -6.18 -12.83 -10.22
CA TYR A 67 -6.37 -14.00 -9.39
C TYR A 67 -5.07 -14.42 -8.72
N VAL A 68 -5.19 -14.80 -7.45
CA VAL A 68 -4.19 -15.57 -6.72
C VAL A 68 -4.65 -17.01 -6.64
N GLU A 69 -3.85 -17.92 -7.14
CA GLU A 69 -4.12 -19.36 -7.18
C GLU A 69 -3.22 -20.07 -6.17
N ASN A 70 -3.83 -20.85 -5.30
CA ASN A 70 -3.12 -21.74 -4.40
C ASN A 70 -2.79 -23.03 -5.14
N THR A 71 -1.52 -23.29 -5.40
CA THR A 71 -1.05 -24.48 -6.14
C THR A 71 -0.76 -25.66 -5.23
N TYR A 72 -1.08 -25.55 -3.94
CA TYR A 72 -0.87 -26.58 -2.94
C TYR A 72 -2.20 -27.17 -2.44
N GLY A 73 -2.15 -28.40 -1.92
CA GLY A 73 -3.35 -29.14 -1.52
C GLY A 73 -4.01 -28.66 -0.24
N GLU A 74 -3.29 -27.90 0.61
CA GLU A 74 -3.86 -27.32 1.83
C GLU A 74 -4.49 -25.97 1.55
N GLY A 75 -5.62 -25.67 2.18
CA GLY A 75 -6.23 -24.37 2.12
C GLY A 75 -5.39 -23.31 2.85
N VAL A 76 -5.54 -22.07 2.45
CA VAL A 76 -4.93 -20.92 3.10
C VAL A 76 -5.99 -19.87 3.43
N ASP A 77 -5.74 -19.13 4.49
CA ASP A 77 -6.59 -18.03 4.95
C ASP A 77 -5.75 -16.78 5.19
N ARG A 78 -6.41 -15.65 5.40
CA ARG A 78 -5.77 -14.37 5.67
C ARG A 78 -4.62 -14.04 4.72
N VAL A 79 -4.84 -14.29 3.43
CA VAL A 79 -3.85 -14.00 2.41
C VAL A 79 -3.76 -12.49 2.20
N GLN A 80 -2.57 -11.95 2.32
CA GLN A 80 -2.25 -10.55 2.06
C GLN A 80 -1.31 -10.43 0.87
N LEU A 81 -1.66 -9.59 -0.08
CA LEU A 81 -0.87 -9.31 -1.27
C LEU A 81 -0.17 -7.97 -1.15
N LEU A 82 1.06 -7.89 -1.64
CA LEU A 82 1.81 -6.67 -1.82
C LEU A 82 1.83 -6.33 -3.32
N GLY A 83 1.15 -5.24 -3.69
CA GLY A 83 1.25 -4.61 -5.00
C GLY A 83 2.30 -3.51 -5.00
N GLN A 84 3.18 -3.51 -5.97
CA GLN A 84 4.26 -2.53 -6.13
C GLN A 84 4.24 -1.94 -7.52
N ALA A 85 4.38 -0.62 -7.60
CA ALA A 85 4.65 0.14 -8.81
C ALA A 85 6.16 0.38 -8.91
N LEU A 86 6.74 0.12 -10.06
CA LEU A 86 8.18 0.16 -10.30
C LEU A 86 8.48 1.12 -11.46
N ASP A 87 9.54 1.89 -11.34
CA ASP A 87 10.06 2.70 -12.43
C ASP A 87 10.88 1.87 -13.45
N THR A 88 11.41 2.53 -14.46
CA THR A 88 12.25 1.92 -15.50
C THR A 88 13.52 1.26 -14.96
N SER A 89 14.01 1.69 -13.80
CA SER A 89 15.17 1.09 -13.12
C SER A 89 14.80 -0.12 -12.25
N GLY A 90 13.50 -0.39 -12.06
CA GLY A 90 13.00 -1.40 -11.14
C GLY A 90 12.89 -0.94 -9.69
N ALA A 91 13.12 0.35 -9.42
CA ALA A 91 12.93 0.90 -8.08
C ALA A 91 11.43 1.04 -7.76
N VAL A 92 11.06 0.80 -6.50
CA VAL A 92 9.67 0.92 -6.03
C VAL A 92 9.32 2.39 -5.88
N VAL A 93 8.34 2.86 -6.66
CA VAL A 93 7.82 4.24 -6.62
C VAL A 93 6.49 4.33 -5.87
N GLY A 94 5.89 3.19 -5.56
CA GLY A 94 4.70 3.11 -4.72
C GLY A 94 4.33 1.67 -4.41
N GLN A 95 3.65 1.45 -3.29
CA GLN A 95 3.22 0.10 -2.93
C GLN A 95 1.96 0.11 -2.06
N ARG A 96 1.24 -1.02 -2.08
CA ARG A 96 0.02 -1.23 -1.32
C ARG A 96 -0.08 -2.67 -0.83
N LEU A 97 -0.56 -2.82 0.40
CA LEU A 97 -0.98 -4.12 0.93
C LEU A 97 -2.49 -4.26 0.79
N GLN A 98 -2.92 -5.42 0.32
CA GLN A 98 -4.33 -5.73 0.12
C GLN A 98 -4.66 -7.13 0.63
N TRP A 99 -5.72 -7.25 1.40
CA TRP A 99 -6.27 -8.52 1.83
C TRP A 99 -7.07 -9.18 0.71
N VAL A 100 -6.86 -10.47 0.51
CA VAL A 100 -7.75 -11.29 -0.29
C VAL A 100 -8.94 -11.69 0.57
N ILE A 101 -10.13 -11.55 0.01
CA ILE A 101 -11.37 -11.84 0.75
C ILE A 101 -11.60 -13.35 0.81
N GLY A 102 -11.72 -13.86 2.04
CA GLY A 102 -12.00 -15.27 2.30
C GLY A 102 -10.79 -16.19 2.19
N ALA A 103 -11.03 -17.45 2.48
CA ALA A 103 -10.03 -18.50 2.37
C ALA A 103 -9.88 -18.96 0.92
N ILE A 104 -8.67 -19.39 0.55
CA ILE A 104 -8.38 -19.99 -0.75
C ILE A 104 -8.21 -21.49 -0.52
N PRO A 105 -9.12 -22.34 -1.03
CA PRO A 105 -8.98 -23.79 -0.92
C PRO A 105 -7.68 -24.30 -1.54
N GLY A 106 -7.27 -25.51 -1.14
CA GLY A 106 -6.19 -26.20 -1.85
C GLY A 106 -6.54 -26.36 -3.34
N PHE A 107 -5.60 -26.01 -4.23
CA PHE A 107 -5.77 -25.95 -5.69
C PHE A 107 -6.89 -25.01 -6.15
N GLY A 108 -7.34 -24.10 -5.27
CA GLY A 108 -8.33 -23.07 -5.57
C GLY A 108 -7.70 -21.73 -5.92
N ARG A 109 -8.56 -20.78 -6.29
CA ARG A 109 -8.15 -19.40 -6.57
C ARG A 109 -9.13 -18.39 -5.98
N ALA A 110 -8.65 -17.18 -5.73
CA ALA A 110 -9.46 -16.04 -5.31
C ALA A 110 -9.15 -14.82 -6.17
N TYR A 111 -10.18 -14.03 -6.43
CA TYR A 111 -10.04 -12.74 -7.10
C TYR A 111 -9.55 -11.69 -6.10
N TYR A 112 -8.76 -10.74 -6.59
CA TYR A 112 -8.31 -9.61 -5.80
C TYR A 112 -8.24 -8.33 -6.62
N GLU A 113 -8.26 -7.19 -5.92
CA GLU A 113 -8.01 -5.87 -6.48
C GLU A 113 -7.09 -5.08 -5.54
N ILE A 114 -6.09 -4.43 -6.11
CA ILE A 114 -5.19 -3.51 -5.39
C ILE A 114 -5.34 -2.13 -6.03
N PRO A 115 -6.18 -1.26 -5.49
CA PRO A 115 -6.42 0.08 -6.02
C PRO A 115 -5.35 1.08 -5.55
N GLY A 116 -5.28 2.24 -6.23
CA GLY A 116 -4.57 3.41 -5.74
C GLY A 116 -3.04 3.33 -5.84
N LEU A 117 -2.49 2.51 -6.74
CA LEU A 117 -1.07 2.54 -7.06
C LEU A 117 -0.75 3.71 -8.00
N PRO A 118 0.41 4.37 -7.87
CA PRO A 118 0.81 5.38 -8.84
C PRO A 118 0.98 4.81 -10.24
N ALA A 119 0.84 5.66 -11.26
CA ALA A 119 1.20 5.28 -12.61
C ALA A 119 2.70 4.97 -12.68
N ALA A 120 3.05 3.85 -13.28
CA ALA A 120 4.42 3.37 -13.37
C ALA A 120 4.62 2.53 -14.63
N GLU A 121 5.88 2.26 -14.98
CA GLU A 121 6.24 1.45 -16.14
C GLU A 121 5.97 -0.04 -15.93
N HIS A 122 6.20 -0.50 -14.70
CA HIS A 122 6.05 -1.90 -14.35
C HIS A 122 5.28 -2.06 -13.03
N TYR A 123 4.66 -3.22 -12.88
CA TYR A 123 3.98 -3.59 -11.64
C TYR A 123 4.37 -4.99 -11.23
N ARG A 124 4.39 -5.22 -9.93
CA ARG A 124 4.66 -6.53 -9.34
C ARG A 124 3.65 -6.81 -8.23
N VAL A 125 3.15 -8.02 -8.18
CA VAL A 125 2.31 -8.50 -7.09
C VAL A 125 2.95 -9.74 -6.48
N THR A 126 3.04 -9.77 -5.15
CA THR A 126 3.59 -10.89 -4.39
C THR A 126 2.69 -11.22 -3.22
N VAL A 127 2.69 -12.48 -2.76
CA VAL A 127 2.05 -12.84 -1.50
C VAL A 127 2.91 -12.31 -0.35
N TRP A 128 2.33 -11.42 0.46
CA TRP A 128 3.00 -10.82 1.61
C TRP A 128 2.94 -11.71 2.84
N ALA A 129 1.75 -12.23 3.14
CA ALA A 129 1.51 -13.10 4.27
C ALA A 129 0.31 -14.01 4.00
N TYR A 130 0.26 -15.14 4.66
CA TYR A 130 -0.89 -16.04 4.67
C TYR A 130 -0.79 -17.01 5.84
N ASP A 131 -1.93 -17.59 6.23
CA ASP A 131 -2.01 -18.67 7.19
C ASP A 131 -2.43 -19.96 6.50
N ARG A 132 -1.88 -21.07 6.92
CA ARG A 132 -2.32 -22.37 6.47
C ARG A 132 -3.49 -22.87 7.30
N ILE A 133 -4.53 -23.36 6.66
CA ILE A 133 -5.65 -24.01 7.31
C ILE A 133 -5.19 -25.43 7.61
N GLN A 134 -4.78 -25.68 8.86
CA GLN A 134 -4.49 -27.03 9.31
C GLN A 134 -5.82 -27.78 9.46
N SER A 135 -6.04 -28.77 8.60
CA SER A 135 -7.12 -29.73 8.82
C SER A 135 -6.79 -30.51 10.10
N HIS A 136 -7.44 -30.13 11.20
CA HIS A 136 -7.47 -31.01 12.38
C HIS A 136 -8.19 -32.29 11.98
N ASN A 137 -7.45 -33.31 11.62
CA ASN A 137 -7.93 -34.65 11.59
C ASN A 137 -8.19 -35.07 13.05
N GLY A 138 -9.23 -34.49 13.63
CA GLY A 138 -9.80 -34.92 14.89
C GLY A 138 -10.41 -36.30 14.66
N GLY A 139 -9.62 -37.35 14.80
CA GLY A 139 -10.11 -38.69 14.87
C GLY A 139 -11.17 -38.77 15.99
N PHE A 140 -12.41 -38.90 15.60
CA PHE A 140 -13.50 -39.21 16.50
C PHE A 140 -13.24 -40.63 17.01
N VAL A 141 -12.57 -40.73 18.16
CA VAL A 141 -12.49 -42.03 18.88
C VAL A 141 -13.85 -42.24 19.53
N ILE A 142 -14.70 -42.99 18.86
CA ILE A 142 -15.88 -43.59 19.48
C ILE A 142 -15.39 -44.68 20.45
N ARG A 143 -15.52 -44.40 21.73
CA ARG A 143 -15.46 -45.44 22.76
C ARG A 143 -16.86 -46.02 23.01
#